data_d9a5da56e89f7cb0cef4be8d04138cae
#
_entry.id   d9a5da56e89f7cb0cef4be8d04138cae
#
_cell.length_a   1.000
_cell.length_b   1.000
_cell.length_c   1.000
_cell.angle_alpha   90.00
_cell.angle_beta   90.00
_cell.angle_gamma   90.00
#
_symmetry.space_group_name_H-M   'P 1'
#
loop_
_entity.id
_entity.type
_entity.pdbx_description
1 polymer ?
#
loop_
_entity_poly.entity_id
_entity_poly.type
_entity_poly.pdbx_seq_one_letter_code
_entity_poly.pdbx_strand_id
1 'polypeptide(L)'
;MEGVAALLRWYVEQGVDETIGEQPIDRFAAPPPSAIAAAAPAASPAALRAPTPLRTTPPPSPSRAPVPIESPQLVEDARALAARCSTLAELETAIRGFEGCALKRTAKNTVFADGKPDAPVMVVGEAPGADEDRLGKPFVGVSGQLMDRMMSAIGLTRDGGFYITNILFWRPPGNRTPTSTEQGMCLAFTQRHIELARPNVLVLAGGVAVKAVLDTTEGITRLRGKWTSYRLGDGTVIPTMPTFHPAYLLRTPASKRQSWQDLLAIDKKLTELG
;
A
#
# COMPACT_ATOMS: atom_id res chain seq x y z
N MET A 1 6.43 36.80 18.96
CA MET A 1 6.76 35.35 18.96
C MET A 1 5.88 34.53 18.01
N GLU A 2 4.68 34.96 17.66
CA GLU A 2 3.78 34.24 16.73
C GLU A 2 4.33 34.12 15.28
N GLY A 3 5.06 35.14 14.79
CA GLY A 3 5.59 35.11 13.42
C GLY A 3 6.68 34.07 13.18
N VAL A 4 7.53 33.77 14.18
CA VAL A 4 8.60 32.77 14.05
C VAL A 4 8.02 31.34 14.01
N ALA A 5 7.00 31.07 14.84
CA ALA A 5 6.32 29.79 14.86
C ALA A 5 5.56 29.52 13.54
N ALA A 6 4.96 30.55 12.94
CA ALA A 6 4.30 30.46 11.65
C ALA A 6 5.31 30.21 10.51
N LEU A 7 6.47 30.85 10.55
CA LEU A 7 7.55 30.64 9.58
C LEU A 7 8.12 29.23 9.68
N LEU A 8 8.37 28.72 10.89
CA LEU A 8 8.85 27.34 11.09
C LEU A 8 7.83 26.31 10.63
N ARG A 9 6.54 26.49 10.86
CA ARG A 9 5.49 25.63 10.30
C ARG A 9 5.50 25.62 8.78
N TRP A 10 5.62 26.81 8.18
CA TRP A 10 5.71 26.92 6.73
C TRP A 10 6.89 26.12 6.15
N TYR A 11 8.08 26.19 6.80
CA TYR A 11 9.24 25.39 6.37
C TYR A 11 8.96 23.89 6.49
N VAL A 12 8.36 23.42 7.58
CA VAL A 12 7.99 22.01 7.76
C VAL A 12 6.95 21.57 6.70
N GLU A 13 5.97 22.43 6.41
CA GLU A 13 4.97 22.15 5.35
C GLU A 13 5.58 22.13 3.94
N GLN A 14 6.71 22.83 3.74
CA GLN A 14 7.48 22.76 2.48
C GLN A 14 8.46 21.57 2.44
N GLY A 15 8.48 20.73 3.47
CA GLY A 15 9.32 19.52 3.54
C GLY A 15 10.72 19.73 4.08
N VAL A 16 10.96 20.87 4.77
CA VAL A 16 12.21 21.13 5.51
C VAL A 16 12.03 20.59 6.92
N ASP A 17 12.46 19.38 7.15
CA ASP A 17 12.31 18.62 8.41
C ASP A 17 13.64 18.47 9.19
N GLU A 18 14.76 18.91 8.60
CA GLU A 18 16.07 18.88 9.25
C GLU A 18 16.70 20.28 9.32
N THR A 19 17.31 20.61 10.45
CA THR A 19 18.17 21.80 10.57
C THR A 19 19.54 21.49 9.99
N ILE A 20 19.95 22.24 8.96
CA ILE A 20 21.27 22.12 8.34
C ILE A 20 22.21 23.05 9.10
N GLY A 21 23.26 22.49 9.74
CA GLY A 21 24.34 23.26 10.34
C GLY A 21 25.24 23.92 9.28
N GLU A 22 25.99 24.97 9.65
CA GLU A 22 26.91 25.66 8.76
C GLU A 22 28.14 24.84 8.33
N GLN A 23 28.37 23.67 8.99
CA GLN A 23 29.45 22.76 8.63
C GLN A 23 28.90 21.45 8.08
N PRO A 24 29.49 20.91 6.99
CA PRO A 24 29.05 19.63 6.43
C PRO A 24 29.32 18.51 7.42
N ILE A 25 28.28 17.70 7.71
CA ILE A 25 28.39 16.49 8.55
C ILE A 25 28.73 15.32 7.64
N ASP A 26 29.89 14.68 7.88
CA ASP A 26 30.22 13.41 7.24
C ASP A 26 29.41 12.29 7.89
N ARG A 27 28.33 11.86 7.23
CA ARG A 27 27.46 10.79 7.69
C ARG A 27 28.10 9.39 7.56
N PHE A 28 29.26 9.27 6.94
CA PHE A 28 30.03 8.02 6.85
C PHE A 28 31.10 7.92 7.94
N ALA A 29 31.38 9.01 8.67
CA ALA A 29 32.24 8.96 9.85
C ALA A 29 31.48 8.31 11.03
N ALA A 30 32.18 7.47 11.81
CA ALA A 30 31.58 6.89 13.02
C ALA A 30 31.11 8.03 13.97
N PRO A 31 29.92 7.92 14.57
CA PRO A 31 29.44 8.94 15.49
C PRO A 31 30.42 9.07 16.67
N PRO A 32 30.71 10.30 17.17
CA PRO A 32 31.51 10.49 18.35
C PRO A 32 30.85 9.75 19.54
N PRO A 33 31.61 9.19 20.47
CA PRO A 33 31.07 8.51 21.64
C PRO A 33 30.18 9.49 22.42
N SER A 34 28.95 9.09 22.66
CA SER A 34 27.91 9.89 23.27
C SER A 34 28.36 10.38 24.64
N ALA A 35 28.48 11.70 24.85
CA ALA A 35 28.83 12.36 26.10
C ALA A 35 27.65 12.35 27.09
N ILE A 36 27.09 11.18 27.41
CA ILE A 36 26.11 11.00 28.48
C ILE A 36 26.57 9.81 29.33
N ALA A 37 27.59 10.02 30.15
CA ALA A 37 27.84 9.21 31.33
C ALA A 37 28.97 9.86 32.17
N ALA A 38 28.65 10.91 32.89
CA ALA A 38 29.49 11.40 33.96
C ALA A 38 28.58 11.86 35.11
N ALA A 39 28.17 10.92 35.94
CA ALA A 39 27.87 11.14 37.38
C ALA A 39 27.45 9.85 38.06
N ALA A 40 28.42 9.10 38.61
CA ALA A 40 28.26 8.37 39.89
C ALA A 40 29.63 7.97 40.43
N PRO A 41 29.85 8.11 41.74
CA PRO A 41 31.20 8.05 42.33
C PRO A 41 31.69 6.62 42.63
N ALA A 42 32.98 6.56 42.71
CA ALA A 42 33.79 5.38 42.94
C ALA A 42 33.49 4.63 44.24
N ALA A 43 33.54 3.30 44.18
CA ALA A 43 33.88 2.43 45.29
C ALA A 43 34.86 1.37 44.75
N SER A 44 36.05 1.30 45.39
CA SER A 44 37.19 0.46 45.06
C SER A 44 37.09 -0.93 45.74
N PRO A 45 38.07 -1.83 45.56
CA PRO A 45 37.81 -3.17 44.98
C PRO A 45 37.90 -4.28 46.05
N ALA A 46 37.21 -5.37 45.85
CA ALA A 46 37.49 -6.63 46.51
C ALA A 46 37.62 -7.73 45.45
N ALA A 47 38.84 -8.27 45.38
CA ALA A 47 39.15 -9.42 44.56
C ALA A 47 38.46 -10.67 45.09
N LEU A 48 37.73 -11.40 44.26
CA LEU A 48 37.30 -12.76 44.50
C LEU A 48 37.14 -13.56 43.19
N ARG A 49 37.98 -14.54 43.05
CA ARG A 49 37.91 -15.82 42.33
C ARG A 49 36.89 -15.96 41.19
N ALA A 50 37.43 -16.24 40.01
CA ALA A 50 36.71 -16.74 38.87
C ALA A 50 35.97 -18.07 39.15
N PRO A 51 34.68 -18.21 38.85
CA PRO A 51 34.03 -19.50 38.73
C PRO A 51 34.15 -20.02 37.30
N THR A 52 34.42 -21.33 37.22
CA THR A 52 34.44 -22.16 36.02
C THR A 52 33.20 -21.94 35.13
N PRO A 53 33.33 -21.86 33.81
CA PRO A 53 32.15 -21.69 32.95
C PRO A 53 31.29 -22.96 32.96
N LEU A 54 30.10 -22.86 33.53
CA LEU A 54 29.01 -23.82 33.30
C LEU A 54 28.65 -23.74 31.81
N ARG A 55 28.80 -24.87 31.16
CA ARG A 55 28.35 -25.10 29.78
C ARG A 55 26.82 -24.97 29.74
N THR A 56 26.32 -23.76 29.47
CA THR A 56 24.89 -23.56 29.22
C THR A 56 24.58 -24.09 27.82
N THR A 57 23.84 -25.18 27.77
CA THR A 57 23.13 -25.60 26.54
C THR A 57 22.25 -24.43 26.10
N PRO A 58 22.32 -23.99 24.81
CA PRO A 58 21.43 -22.96 24.33
C PRO A 58 19.99 -23.45 24.49
N PRO A 59 19.04 -22.58 24.89
CA PRO A 59 17.64 -22.95 24.93
C PRO A 59 17.21 -23.40 23.52
N PRO A 60 16.28 -24.38 23.41
CA PRO A 60 15.80 -24.83 22.13
C PRO A 60 15.22 -23.61 21.41
N SER A 61 15.73 -23.33 20.21
CA SER A 61 15.16 -22.30 19.33
C SER A 61 13.68 -22.54 19.22
N PRO A 62 12.83 -21.51 19.34
CA PRO A 62 11.40 -21.70 19.15
C PRO A 62 11.19 -22.35 17.78
N SER A 63 10.57 -23.51 17.79
CA SER A 63 10.18 -24.24 16.57
C SER A 63 9.46 -23.24 15.67
N ARG A 64 10.12 -22.86 14.57
CA ARG A 64 9.51 -22.00 13.55
C ARG A 64 8.29 -22.77 13.06
N ALA A 65 7.11 -22.25 13.39
CA ALA A 65 5.85 -22.81 12.87
C ALA A 65 6.03 -23.02 11.36
N PRO A 66 5.58 -24.15 10.79
CA PRO A 66 5.76 -24.42 9.38
C PRO A 66 5.21 -23.21 8.60
N VAL A 67 6.08 -22.59 7.80
CA VAL A 67 5.68 -21.60 6.82
C VAL A 67 4.64 -22.28 5.95
N PRO A 68 3.41 -21.76 5.82
CA PRO A 68 2.41 -22.40 4.97
C PRO A 68 3.01 -22.59 3.59
N ILE A 69 3.08 -23.82 3.12
CA ILE A 69 3.50 -24.16 1.76
C ILE A 69 2.55 -23.36 0.85
N GLU A 70 3.13 -22.56 -0.05
CA GLU A 70 2.37 -21.84 -1.06
C GLU A 70 1.55 -22.86 -1.84
N SER A 71 0.26 -22.95 -1.56
CA SER A 71 -0.61 -23.97 -2.13
C SER A 71 -1.39 -23.37 -3.29
N PRO A 72 -1.20 -23.85 -4.53
CA PRO A 72 -2.03 -23.49 -5.67
C PRO A 72 -3.53 -23.70 -5.39
N GLN A 73 -3.87 -24.67 -4.51
CA GLN A 73 -5.23 -24.94 -4.11
C GLN A 73 -5.92 -23.74 -3.45
N LEU A 74 -5.21 -22.98 -2.62
CA LEU A 74 -5.79 -21.79 -1.96
C LEU A 74 -6.17 -20.68 -2.97
N VAL A 75 -5.46 -20.57 -4.07
CA VAL A 75 -5.79 -19.63 -5.15
C VAL A 75 -7.06 -20.09 -5.88
N GLU A 76 -7.20 -21.39 -6.15
CA GLU A 76 -8.41 -21.95 -6.76
C GLU A 76 -9.64 -21.87 -5.83
N ASP A 77 -9.45 -22.09 -4.53
CA ASP A 77 -10.51 -21.92 -3.53
C ASP A 77 -10.99 -20.47 -3.48
N ALA A 78 -10.06 -19.50 -3.52
CA ALA A 78 -10.39 -18.07 -3.59
C ALA A 78 -11.15 -17.73 -4.88
N ARG A 79 -10.71 -18.27 -6.02
CA ARG A 79 -11.37 -18.09 -7.33
C ARG A 79 -12.78 -18.68 -7.34
N ALA A 80 -12.94 -19.89 -6.85
CA ALA A 80 -14.24 -20.57 -6.76
C ALA A 80 -15.21 -19.81 -5.82
N LEU A 81 -14.71 -19.27 -4.71
CA LEU A 81 -15.50 -18.49 -3.78
C LEU A 81 -15.90 -17.14 -4.41
N ALA A 82 -14.98 -16.44 -5.05
CA ALA A 82 -15.26 -15.17 -5.73
C ALA A 82 -16.31 -15.34 -6.84
N ALA A 83 -16.21 -16.41 -7.64
CA ALA A 83 -17.13 -16.68 -8.75
C ALA A 83 -18.60 -16.90 -8.28
N ARG A 84 -18.82 -17.34 -7.05
CA ARG A 84 -20.17 -17.52 -6.48
C ARG A 84 -20.84 -16.21 -6.08
N CYS A 85 -20.08 -15.12 -5.90
CA CYS A 85 -20.62 -13.84 -5.47
C CYS A 85 -21.28 -13.13 -6.67
N SER A 86 -22.54 -12.74 -6.53
CA SER A 86 -23.30 -12.02 -7.56
C SER A 86 -23.38 -10.51 -7.28
N THR A 87 -23.06 -10.09 -6.08
CA THR A 87 -23.07 -8.68 -5.63
C THR A 87 -21.79 -8.32 -4.90
N LEU A 88 -21.50 -7.00 -4.83
CA LEU A 88 -20.37 -6.48 -4.05
C LEU A 88 -20.49 -6.80 -2.56
N ALA A 89 -21.70 -6.79 -2.01
CA ALA A 89 -21.95 -7.13 -0.61
C ALA A 89 -21.65 -8.62 -0.31
N GLU A 90 -22.03 -9.52 -1.21
CA GLU A 90 -21.68 -10.94 -1.12
C GLU A 90 -20.16 -11.13 -1.23
N LEU A 91 -19.50 -10.41 -2.15
CA LEU A 91 -18.06 -10.47 -2.32
C LEU A 91 -17.33 -9.96 -1.07
N GLU A 92 -17.76 -8.86 -0.49
CA GLU A 92 -17.20 -8.34 0.77
C GLU A 92 -17.35 -9.36 1.90
N THR A 93 -18.53 -9.97 2.03
CA THR A 93 -18.80 -11.01 3.04
C THR A 93 -17.90 -12.22 2.83
N ALA A 94 -17.74 -12.66 1.58
CA ALA A 94 -16.88 -13.77 1.22
C ALA A 94 -15.40 -13.49 1.57
N ILE A 95 -14.90 -12.30 1.24
CA ILE A 95 -13.53 -11.88 1.57
C ILE A 95 -13.35 -11.84 3.09
N ARG A 96 -14.29 -11.23 3.82
CA ARG A 96 -14.25 -11.18 5.30
C ARG A 96 -14.29 -12.56 5.95
N GLY A 97 -14.96 -13.53 5.33
CA GLY A 97 -15.04 -14.93 5.76
C GLY A 97 -13.86 -15.80 5.31
N PHE A 98 -13.05 -15.37 4.34
CA PHE A 98 -11.99 -16.19 3.76
C PHE A 98 -10.80 -16.35 4.72
N GLU A 99 -10.48 -17.58 5.11
CA GLU A 99 -9.41 -17.91 6.08
C GLU A 99 -8.11 -18.40 5.39
N GLY A 100 -8.12 -18.55 4.06
CA GLY A 100 -6.96 -19.08 3.33
C GLY A 100 -5.77 -18.15 3.26
N CYS A 101 -5.95 -16.83 3.49
CA CYS A 101 -4.87 -15.86 3.41
C CYS A 101 -4.24 -15.59 4.79
N ALA A 102 -2.94 -15.87 4.91
CA ALA A 102 -2.19 -15.66 6.15
C ALA A 102 -2.17 -14.18 6.59
N LEU A 103 -2.25 -13.22 5.66
CA LEU A 103 -2.29 -11.78 5.96
C LEU A 103 -3.47 -11.40 6.84
N LYS A 104 -4.61 -12.07 6.68
CA LYS A 104 -5.81 -11.82 7.48
C LYS A 104 -5.57 -11.96 8.98
N ARG A 105 -4.75 -12.94 9.39
CA ARG A 105 -4.45 -13.20 10.82
C ARG A 105 -3.59 -12.13 11.47
N THR A 106 -2.87 -11.33 10.68
CA THR A 106 -1.97 -10.28 11.17
C THR A 106 -2.51 -8.87 10.98
N ALA A 107 -3.48 -8.70 10.10
CA ALA A 107 -4.18 -7.45 9.89
C ALA A 107 -5.24 -7.21 10.98
N LYS A 108 -5.49 -5.93 11.29
CA LYS A 108 -6.55 -5.51 12.24
C LYS A 108 -7.92 -5.53 11.58
N ASN A 109 -7.98 -5.13 10.32
CA ASN A 109 -9.21 -5.02 9.55
C ASN A 109 -9.06 -5.61 8.14
N THR A 110 -10.17 -6.06 7.58
CA THR A 110 -10.31 -6.26 6.15
C THR A 110 -10.61 -4.90 5.51
N VAL A 111 -9.78 -4.48 4.57
CA VAL A 111 -9.89 -3.22 3.83
C VAL A 111 -10.50 -3.54 2.47
N PHE A 112 -11.82 -3.44 2.34
CA PHE A 112 -12.52 -3.84 1.12
C PHE A 112 -12.49 -2.74 0.05
N ALA A 113 -13.24 -1.68 0.26
CA ALA A 113 -13.33 -0.56 -0.69
C ALA A 113 -13.85 0.71 0.01
N ASP A 114 -13.79 1.83 -0.71
CA ASP A 114 -14.41 3.11 -0.32
C ASP A 114 -14.86 3.87 -1.57
N GLY A 115 -15.75 4.85 -1.40
CA GLY A 115 -16.37 5.55 -2.50
C GLY A 115 -17.66 4.89 -2.96
N LYS A 116 -18.18 5.34 -4.11
CA LYS A 116 -19.48 4.90 -4.62
C LYS A 116 -19.31 3.72 -5.61
N PRO A 117 -19.91 2.55 -5.34
CA PRO A 117 -19.72 1.36 -6.16
C PRO A 117 -20.08 1.50 -7.64
N ASP A 118 -21.06 2.35 -7.96
CA ASP A 118 -21.54 2.65 -9.32
C ASP A 118 -20.85 3.88 -9.94
N ALA A 119 -19.74 4.35 -9.34
CA ALA A 119 -18.97 5.45 -9.88
C ALA A 119 -18.35 5.10 -11.25
N PRO A 120 -18.21 6.09 -12.15
CA PRO A 120 -17.65 5.85 -13.48
C PRO A 120 -16.20 5.42 -13.48
N VAL A 121 -15.45 5.70 -12.41
CA VAL A 121 -14.04 5.35 -12.29
C VAL A 121 -13.83 4.40 -11.13
N MET A 122 -13.09 3.30 -11.36
CA MET A 122 -12.58 2.44 -10.30
C MET A 122 -11.06 2.55 -10.23
N VAL A 123 -10.54 2.82 -9.02
CA VAL A 123 -9.10 2.88 -8.75
C VAL A 123 -8.68 1.62 -7.99
N VAL A 124 -7.64 0.95 -8.46
CA VAL A 124 -7.07 -0.23 -7.80
C VAL A 124 -5.60 0.03 -7.45
N GLY A 125 -5.28 -0.03 -6.16
CA GLY A 125 -3.93 0.07 -5.62
C GLY A 125 -3.31 -1.27 -5.28
N GLU A 126 -2.22 -1.26 -4.51
CA GLU A 126 -1.46 -2.46 -4.13
C GLU A 126 -2.02 -3.14 -2.89
N ALA A 127 -1.94 -2.48 -1.74
CA ALA A 127 -2.23 -3.05 -0.43
C ALA A 127 -2.56 -1.96 0.60
N PRO A 128 -3.27 -2.30 1.69
CA PRO A 128 -3.48 -1.40 2.81
C PRO A 128 -2.18 -1.07 3.55
N GLY A 129 -2.02 0.19 3.93
CA GLY A 129 -1.01 0.66 4.87
C GLY A 129 -1.49 0.59 6.32
N ALA A 130 -0.77 1.26 7.24
CA ALA A 130 -1.08 1.24 8.67
C ALA A 130 -2.39 1.95 9.02
N ASP A 131 -2.67 3.07 8.38
CA ASP A 131 -3.90 3.82 8.62
C ASP A 131 -5.11 3.13 8.01
N GLU A 132 -4.96 2.54 6.83
CA GLU A 132 -5.98 1.74 6.16
C GLU A 132 -6.36 0.51 6.98
N ASP A 133 -5.37 -0.21 7.50
CA ASP A 133 -5.58 -1.35 8.37
C ASP A 133 -6.26 -0.96 9.70
N ARG A 134 -5.92 0.21 10.24
CA ARG A 134 -6.54 0.74 11.47
C ARG A 134 -7.99 1.16 11.27
N LEU A 135 -8.32 1.77 10.12
CA LEU A 135 -9.63 2.36 9.84
C LEU A 135 -10.55 1.42 9.04
N GLY A 136 -10.02 0.36 8.44
CA GLY A 136 -10.79 -0.56 7.60
C GLY A 136 -11.18 0.03 6.23
N LYS A 137 -10.55 1.12 5.80
CA LYS A 137 -10.84 1.81 4.54
C LYS A 137 -9.57 2.00 3.70
N PRO A 138 -9.63 1.82 2.35
CA PRO A 138 -8.47 2.01 1.49
C PRO A 138 -8.13 3.49 1.30
N PHE A 139 -6.83 3.76 1.13
CA PHE A 139 -6.34 5.09 0.78
C PHE A 139 -6.78 6.21 1.75
N VAL A 140 -6.60 6.03 3.04
CA VAL A 140 -6.92 7.04 4.08
C VAL A 140 -5.67 7.70 4.66
N GLY A 141 -4.49 7.10 4.50
CA GLY A 141 -3.20 7.67 4.90
C GLY A 141 -2.75 8.81 3.97
N VAL A 142 -1.54 9.31 4.16
CA VAL A 142 -0.97 10.45 3.41
C VAL A 142 -1.01 10.23 1.89
N SER A 143 -0.72 9.02 1.42
CA SER A 143 -0.81 8.67 0.00
C SER A 143 -2.24 8.67 -0.52
N GLY A 144 -3.20 8.27 0.30
CA GLY A 144 -4.63 8.31 -0.02
C GLY A 144 -5.14 9.74 -0.12
N GLN A 145 -4.78 10.59 0.81
CA GLN A 145 -5.09 12.02 0.77
C GLN A 145 -4.53 12.71 -0.50
N LEU A 146 -3.34 12.27 -0.96
CA LEU A 146 -2.83 12.75 -2.25
C LEU A 146 -3.69 12.23 -3.40
N MET A 147 -4.13 10.95 -3.39
CA MET A 147 -5.04 10.41 -4.39
C MET A 147 -6.34 11.21 -4.45
N ASP A 148 -6.94 11.52 -3.30
CA ASP A 148 -8.17 12.30 -3.24
C ASP A 148 -7.99 13.69 -3.85
N ARG A 149 -6.87 14.38 -3.57
CA ARG A 149 -6.55 15.67 -4.20
C ARG A 149 -6.33 15.54 -5.71
N MET A 150 -5.68 14.47 -6.15
CA MET A 150 -5.45 14.21 -7.58
C MET A 150 -6.77 14.01 -8.31
N MET A 151 -7.67 13.17 -7.78
CA MET A 151 -8.98 12.92 -8.36
C MET A 151 -9.87 14.16 -8.32
N SER A 152 -9.88 14.89 -7.21
CA SER A 152 -10.62 16.16 -7.05
C SER A 152 -10.20 17.22 -8.08
N ALA A 153 -8.94 17.25 -8.50
CA ALA A 153 -8.45 18.19 -9.51
C ALA A 153 -9.05 17.98 -10.92
N ILE A 154 -9.68 16.81 -11.16
CA ILE A 154 -10.48 16.48 -12.35
C ILE A 154 -11.96 16.30 -12.01
N GLY A 155 -12.42 16.89 -10.90
CA GLY A 155 -13.84 16.89 -10.52
C GLY A 155 -14.38 15.60 -9.92
N LEU A 156 -13.53 14.61 -9.63
CA LEU A 156 -13.94 13.31 -9.07
C LEU A 156 -13.73 13.27 -7.55
N THR A 157 -14.77 12.86 -6.83
CA THR A 157 -14.75 12.67 -5.37
C THR A 157 -15.21 11.26 -5.01
N ARG A 158 -14.94 10.80 -3.79
CA ARG A 158 -15.44 9.49 -3.31
C ARG A 158 -16.96 9.44 -3.24
N ASP A 159 -17.64 10.57 -3.10
CA ASP A 159 -19.10 10.63 -2.96
C ASP A 159 -19.87 10.35 -4.26
N GLY A 160 -19.17 10.17 -5.38
CA GLY A 160 -19.85 9.86 -6.64
C GLY A 160 -18.96 9.77 -7.87
N GLY A 161 -17.72 10.25 -7.80
CA GLY A 161 -16.82 10.29 -8.96
C GLY A 161 -15.94 9.05 -9.12
N PHE A 162 -15.56 8.42 -8.02
CA PHE A 162 -14.73 7.20 -8.09
C PHE A 162 -14.96 6.22 -6.93
N TYR A 163 -14.70 4.97 -7.22
CA TYR A 163 -14.66 3.84 -6.29
C TYR A 163 -13.22 3.35 -6.16
N ILE A 164 -12.76 3.02 -4.95
CA ILE A 164 -11.35 2.72 -4.73
C ILE A 164 -11.15 1.48 -3.87
N THR A 165 -10.19 0.64 -4.27
CA THR A 165 -9.79 -0.58 -3.58
C THR A 165 -8.30 -0.87 -3.78
N ASN A 166 -7.82 -2.01 -3.32
CA ASN A 166 -6.48 -2.54 -3.55
C ASN A 166 -6.54 -3.97 -4.10
N ILE A 167 -5.41 -4.47 -4.62
CA ILE A 167 -5.25 -5.90 -4.91
C ILE A 167 -5.37 -6.72 -3.63
N LEU A 168 -4.71 -6.29 -2.54
CA LEU A 168 -4.78 -6.97 -1.26
C LEU A 168 -5.80 -6.30 -0.35
N PHE A 169 -6.54 -7.13 0.40
CA PHE A 169 -7.55 -6.68 1.37
C PHE A 169 -7.02 -6.64 2.80
N TRP A 170 -5.80 -7.12 3.04
CA TRP A 170 -5.16 -7.19 4.35
C TRP A 170 -3.74 -6.65 4.28
N ARG A 171 -3.35 -5.92 5.31
CA ARG A 171 -2.03 -5.30 5.39
C ARG A 171 -0.93 -6.34 5.58
N PRO A 172 0.10 -6.39 4.72
CA PRO A 172 1.29 -7.21 4.99
C PRO A 172 2.05 -6.70 6.23
N PRO A 173 2.52 -7.60 7.12
CA PRO A 173 3.29 -7.22 8.30
C PRO A 173 4.50 -6.36 7.94
N GLY A 174 4.65 -5.21 8.63
CA GLY A 174 5.74 -4.27 8.34
C GLY A 174 5.72 -3.66 6.93
N ASN A 175 4.58 -3.70 6.24
CA ASN A 175 4.44 -3.28 4.83
C ASN A 175 5.43 -4.01 3.90
N ARG A 176 5.77 -5.26 4.19
CA ARG A 176 6.61 -6.07 3.30
C ARG A 176 5.93 -6.32 1.96
N THR A 177 6.71 -6.65 0.97
CA THR A 177 6.18 -7.13 -0.32
C THR A 177 5.36 -8.43 -0.10
N PRO A 178 4.13 -8.51 -0.64
CA PRO A 178 3.33 -9.73 -0.60
C PRO A 178 3.97 -10.87 -1.40
N THR A 179 3.73 -12.12 -0.99
CA THR A 179 4.13 -13.30 -1.77
C THR A 179 3.26 -13.45 -3.02
N SER A 180 3.73 -14.25 -3.98
CA SER A 180 2.95 -14.58 -5.20
C SER A 180 1.61 -15.24 -4.87
N THR A 181 1.59 -16.13 -3.88
CA THR A 181 0.36 -16.81 -3.43
C THR A 181 -0.62 -15.83 -2.76
N GLU A 182 -0.13 -14.94 -1.88
CA GLU A 182 -0.96 -13.89 -1.27
C GLU A 182 -1.57 -12.98 -2.34
N GLN A 183 -0.78 -12.58 -3.34
CA GLN A 183 -1.27 -11.80 -4.47
C GLN A 183 -2.28 -12.58 -5.31
N GLY A 184 -2.00 -13.83 -5.65
CA GLY A 184 -2.87 -14.66 -6.48
C GLY A 184 -4.25 -14.89 -5.86
N MET A 185 -4.32 -15.20 -4.57
CA MET A 185 -5.60 -15.34 -3.84
C MET A 185 -6.40 -14.04 -3.85
N CYS A 186 -5.76 -12.92 -3.50
CA CYS A 186 -6.43 -11.63 -3.46
C CYS A 186 -6.83 -11.15 -4.86
N LEU A 187 -6.00 -11.40 -5.88
CA LEU A 187 -6.30 -11.05 -7.27
C LEU A 187 -7.58 -11.71 -7.78
N ALA A 188 -7.83 -12.99 -7.41
CA ALA A 188 -9.07 -13.67 -7.77
C ALA A 188 -10.32 -12.90 -7.28
N PHE A 189 -10.30 -12.40 -6.05
CA PHE A 189 -11.36 -11.54 -5.52
C PHE A 189 -11.39 -10.16 -6.20
N THR A 190 -10.21 -9.56 -6.47
CA THR A 190 -10.13 -8.25 -7.11
C THR A 190 -10.65 -8.29 -8.55
N GLN A 191 -10.40 -9.37 -9.30
CA GLN A 191 -10.97 -9.57 -10.63
C GLN A 191 -12.49 -9.61 -10.57
N ARG A 192 -13.05 -10.38 -9.62
CA ARG A 192 -14.50 -10.40 -9.41
C ARG A 192 -15.05 -9.05 -8.95
N HIS A 193 -14.30 -8.33 -8.15
CA HIS A 193 -14.65 -6.97 -7.71
C HIS A 193 -14.81 -6.01 -8.91
N ILE A 194 -13.86 -6.02 -9.85
CA ILE A 194 -13.94 -5.23 -11.08
C ILE A 194 -15.13 -5.67 -11.95
N GLU A 195 -15.38 -6.98 -12.06
CA GLU A 195 -16.53 -7.53 -12.80
C GLU A 195 -17.88 -7.09 -12.23
N LEU A 196 -18.01 -6.99 -10.91
CA LEU A 196 -19.24 -6.59 -10.25
C LEU A 196 -19.43 -5.06 -10.26
N ALA A 197 -18.35 -4.30 -10.10
CA ALA A 197 -18.40 -2.84 -10.11
C ALA A 197 -18.61 -2.25 -11.52
N ARG A 198 -18.09 -2.90 -12.58
CA ARG A 198 -18.26 -2.51 -14.01
C ARG A 198 -18.00 -1.02 -14.29
N PRO A 199 -16.84 -0.47 -13.90
CA PRO A 199 -16.55 0.94 -14.12
C PRO A 199 -16.42 1.27 -15.60
N ASN A 200 -16.69 2.53 -15.98
CA ASN A 200 -16.44 3.02 -17.34
C ASN A 200 -14.94 3.15 -17.62
N VAL A 201 -14.14 3.44 -16.57
CA VAL A 201 -12.68 3.56 -16.64
C VAL A 201 -12.05 2.86 -15.44
N LEU A 202 -11.05 2.01 -15.68
CA LEU A 202 -10.25 1.38 -14.65
C LEU A 202 -8.90 2.11 -14.52
N VAL A 203 -8.54 2.55 -13.33
CA VAL A 203 -7.25 3.20 -13.03
C VAL A 203 -6.42 2.26 -12.15
N LEU A 204 -5.23 1.89 -12.63
CA LEU A 204 -4.31 1.02 -11.90
C LEU A 204 -3.18 1.85 -11.32
N ALA A 205 -3.18 2.02 -10.01
CA ALA A 205 -2.24 2.87 -9.27
C ALA A 205 -1.01 2.07 -8.82
N GLY A 206 0.09 2.20 -9.55
CA GLY A 206 1.38 1.59 -9.22
C GLY A 206 1.68 0.27 -9.93
N GLY A 207 2.96 -0.11 -9.90
CA GLY A 207 3.45 -1.25 -10.67
C GLY A 207 2.89 -2.60 -10.24
N VAL A 208 2.58 -2.79 -8.97
CA VAL A 208 2.01 -4.06 -8.45
C VAL A 208 0.61 -4.25 -8.99
N ALA A 209 -0.25 -3.23 -8.89
CA ALA A 209 -1.62 -3.30 -9.42
C ALA A 209 -1.62 -3.53 -10.95
N VAL A 210 -0.77 -2.81 -11.67
CA VAL A 210 -0.63 -2.96 -13.13
C VAL A 210 -0.21 -4.37 -13.54
N LYS A 211 0.85 -4.90 -12.91
CA LYS A 211 1.34 -6.24 -13.23
C LYS A 211 0.32 -7.33 -12.91
N ALA A 212 -0.33 -7.22 -11.76
CA ALA A 212 -1.31 -8.21 -11.33
C ALA A 212 -2.58 -8.21 -12.20
N VAL A 213 -3.17 -7.02 -12.46
CA VAL A 213 -4.44 -6.94 -13.20
C VAL A 213 -4.27 -7.16 -14.70
N LEU A 214 -3.18 -6.67 -15.28
CA LEU A 214 -2.92 -6.78 -16.73
C LEU A 214 -2.08 -8.01 -17.11
N ASP A 215 -1.69 -8.83 -16.14
CA ASP A 215 -0.83 -10.00 -16.32
C ASP A 215 0.41 -9.67 -17.18
N THR A 216 1.15 -8.62 -16.79
CA THR A 216 2.30 -8.11 -17.55
C THR A 216 3.56 -8.06 -16.70
N THR A 217 4.70 -8.25 -17.33
CA THR A 217 6.03 -8.09 -16.72
C THR A 217 6.58 -6.68 -16.90
N GLU A 218 5.94 -5.83 -17.73
CA GLU A 218 6.41 -4.49 -18.01
C GLU A 218 6.34 -3.57 -16.77
N GLY A 219 7.34 -2.68 -16.67
CA GLY A 219 7.42 -1.70 -15.58
C GLY A 219 6.43 -0.54 -15.74
N ILE A 220 5.98 0.00 -14.60
CA ILE A 220 5.03 1.13 -14.56
C ILE A 220 5.52 2.36 -15.33
N THR A 221 6.82 2.65 -15.34
CA THR A 221 7.40 3.77 -16.07
C THR A 221 7.21 3.69 -17.58
N ARG A 222 7.04 2.48 -18.12
CA ARG A 222 6.80 2.23 -19.53
C ARG A 222 5.32 2.24 -19.87
N LEU A 223 4.47 1.76 -18.94
CA LEU A 223 3.03 1.59 -19.15
C LEU A 223 2.20 2.80 -18.75
N ARG A 224 2.64 3.60 -17.73
CA ARG A 224 1.88 4.74 -17.27
C ARG A 224 1.51 5.72 -18.40
N GLY A 225 0.33 6.28 -18.31
CA GLY A 225 -0.16 7.27 -19.27
C GLY A 225 -0.51 6.72 -20.65
N LYS A 226 -0.43 5.41 -20.85
CA LYS A 226 -0.86 4.74 -22.07
C LYS A 226 -2.15 3.99 -21.82
N TRP A 227 -3.16 4.29 -22.60
CA TRP A 227 -4.39 3.54 -22.57
C TRP A 227 -4.15 2.07 -22.93
N THR A 228 -4.65 1.20 -22.13
CA THR A 228 -4.78 -0.23 -22.36
C THR A 228 -6.22 -0.66 -22.11
N SER A 229 -6.49 -1.94 -22.12
CA SER A 229 -7.83 -2.47 -21.89
C SER A 229 -7.81 -3.65 -20.92
N TYR A 230 -8.81 -3.70 -20.06
CA TYR A 230 -9.13 -4.85 -19.23
C TYR A 230 -10.38 -5.54 -19.77
N ARG A 231 -10.31 -6.86 -19.97
CA ARG A 231 -11.45 -7.64 -20.49
C ARG A 231 -12.11 -8.39 -19.36
N LEU A 232 -13.41 -8.18 -19.19
CA LEU A 232 -14.24 -8.94 -18.26
C LEU A 232 -14.53 -10.34 -18.78
N GLY A 233 -14.98 -11.25 -17.91
CA GLY A 233 -15.35 -12.62 -18.27
C GLY A 233 -16.47 -12.73 -19.31
N ASP A 234 -17.36 -11.75 -19.39
CA ASP A 234 -18.42 -11.68 -20.40
C ASP A 234 -17.99 -11.05 -21.76
N GLY A 235 -16.70 -10.72 -21.88
CA GLY A 235 -16.13 -10.12 -23.09
C GLY A 235 -16.17 -8.58 -23.11
N THR A 236 -16.83 -7.93 -22.17
CA THR A 236 -16.82 -6.46 -22.04
C THR A 236 -15.39 -5.94 -21.87
N VAL A 237 -15.07 -4.84 -22.55
CA VAL A 237 -13.73 -4.23 -22.52
C VAL A 237 -13.80 -2.89 -21.78
N ILE A 238 -13.02 -2.76 -20.72
CA ILE A 238 -12.93 -1.54 -19.91
C ILE A 238 -11.64 -0.81 -20.26
N PRO A 239 -11.70 0.47 -20.71
CA PRO A 239 -10.51 1.32 -20.87
C PRO A 239 -9.76 1.42 -19.55
N THR A 240 -8.46 1.13 -19.60
CA THR A 240 -7.63 1.03 -18.39
C THR A 240 -6.44 1.96 -18.47
N MET A 241 -6.22 2.78 -17.42
CA MET A 241 -5.12 3.73 -17.31
C MET A 241 -4.15 3.32 -16.20
N PRO A 242 -2.97 2.82 -16.53
CA PRO A 242 -1.85 2.70 -15.57
C PRO A 242 -1.32 4.09 -15.19
N THR A 243 -1.14 4.33 -13.88
CA THR A 243 -0.53 5.56 -13.35
C THR A 243 0.39 5.28 -12.18
N PHE A 244 1.20 6.26 -11.77
CA PHE A 244 2.04 6.11 -10.58
C PHE A 244 1.19 6.04 -9.31
N HIS A 245 1.65 5.21 -8.36
CA HIS A 245 1.06 5.17 -7.03
C HIS A 245 1.36 6.48 -6.27
N PRO A 246 0.40 7.08 -5.54
CA PRO A 246 0.65 8.32 -4.80
C PRO A 246 1.83 8.27 -3.84
N ALA A 247 2.08 7.13 -3.19
CA ALA A 247 3.25 6.96 -2.33
C ALA A 247 4.59 7.12 -3.08
N TYR A 248 4.65 6.77 -4.37
CA TYR A 248 5.81 7.05 -5.20
C TYR A 248 5.95 8.55 -5.48
N LEU A 249 4.84 9.24 -5.73
CA LEU A 249 4.82 10.69 -6.01
C LEU A 249 5.20 11.53 -4.78
N LEU A 250 4.96 11.02 -3.58
CA LEU A 250 5.43 11.64 -2.34
C LEU A 250 6.96 11.56 -2.21
N ARG A 251 7.56 10.43 -2.61
CA ARG A 251 9.02 10.24 -2.60
C ARG A 251 9.72 10.88 -3.81
N THR A 252 9.01 11.07 -4.92
CA THR A 252 9.53 11.58 -6.18
C THR A 252 8.60 12.66 -6.73
N PRO A 253 8.58 13.86 -6.14
CA PRO A 253 7.63 14.93 -6.50
C PRO A 253 7.70 15.37 -7.96
N ALA A 254 8.85 15.29 -8.60
CA ALA A 254 9.02 15.61 -10.01
C ALA A 254 8.12 14.78 -10.94
N SER A 255 7.75 13.57 -10.53
CA SER A 255 6.87 12.69 -11.29
C SER A 255 5.37 13.08 -11.21
N LYS A 256 4.99 14.03 -10.36
CA LYS A 256 3.60 14.54 -10.27
C LYS A 256 3.11 15.11 -11.60
N ARG A 257 3.99 15.79 -12.35
CA ARG A 257 3.65 16.31 -13.68
C ARG A 257 3.19 15.21 -14.64
N GLN A 258 3.81 14.04 -14.58
CA GLN A 258 3.43 12.90 -15.42
C GLN A 258 2.07 12.33 -15.01
N SER A 259 1.82 12.15 -13.71
CA SER A 259 0.51 11.70 -13.23
C SER A 259 -0.59 12.72 -13.52
N TRP A 260 -0.28 14.01 -13.53
CA TRP A 260 -1.23 15.04 -13.97
C TRP A 260 -1.66 14.84 -15.43
N GLN A 261 -0.73 14.50 -16.32
CA GLN A 261 -1.06 14.15 -17.70
C GLN A 261 -1.96 12.92 -17.80
N ASP A 262 -1.74 11.91 -16.92
CA ASP A 262 -2.61 10.73 -16.87
C ASP A 262 -4.02 11.10 -16.44
N LEU A 263 -4.16 11.97 -15.43
CA LEU A 263 -5.47 12.45 -14.94
C LEU A 263 -6.24 13.24 -16.02
N LEU A 264 -5.57 14.13 -16.74
CA LEU A 264 -6.19 14.84 -17.86
C LEU A 264 -6.66 13.90 -18.98
N ALA A 265 -5.91 12.82 -19.22
CA ALA A 265 -6.33 11.79 -20.17
C ALA A 265 -7.57 11.01 -19.68
N ILE A 266 -7.66 10.74 -18.35
CA ILE A 266 -8.84 10.11 -17.73
C ILE A 266 -10.05 11.02 -17.86
N ASP A 267 -9.93 12.29 -17.50
CA ASP A 267 -11.00 13.29 -17.58
C ASP A 267 -11.56 13.41 -19.02
N LYS A 268 -10.65 13.54 -20.00
CA LYS A 268 -11.03 13.52 -21.41
C LYS A 268 -11.78 12.25 -21.80
N LYS A 269 -11.30 11.07 -21.36
CA LYS A 269 -11.94 9.79 -21.67
C LYS A 269 -13.33 9.69 -21.07
N LEU A 270 -13.54 10.17 -19.85
CA LEU A 270 -14.85 10.20 -19.21
C LEU A 270 -15.84 11.09 -19.99
N THR A 271 -15.38 12.26 -20.46
CA THR A 271 -16.17 13.16 -21.31
C THR A 271 -16.56 12.49 -22.66
N GLU A 272 -15.69 11.64 -23.22
CA GLU A 272 -15.97 10.90 -24.46
C GLU A 272 -16.99 9.75 -24.26
N LEU A 273 -17.08 9.22 -23.03
CA LEU A 273 -17.94 8.08 -22.70
C LEU A 273 -19.34 8.49 -22.19
N GLY A 274 -19.48 9.72 -21.72
CA GLY A 274 -20.72 10.12 -21.10
C GLY A 274 -21.39 11.22 -21.22
#